data_a0849d904f6fececafc01693cef522b6
#
_entry.id   a0849d904f6fececafc01693cef522b6
#
_cell.length_a   1.000
_cell.length_b   1.000
_cell.length_c   1.000
_cell.angle_alpha   90.00
_cell.angle_beta   90.00
_cell.angle_gamma   90.00
#
_symmetry.space_group_name_H-M   'P 1'
#
loop_
_entity.id
_entity.type
_entity.pdbx_description
1 polymer ?
#
loop_
_entity_poly.entity_id
_entity_poly.type
_entity_poly.pdbx_seq_one_letter_code
_entity_poly.pdbx_strand_id
1 'polypeptide(L)'
;MPVNVLLIRGLLNLYQFYGDEFKVECPTGSGKYMTLYEVAKEISRRLSSIFLRDAHGKRPIYGGTKKFQDDPHWKDYILFYEYFHGDNGAGLGASHQTGWTGVIARVVDLFARGSAADWLSMSKAELAARMTRDRVEGLKKAG
;
A
#
# COMPACT_ATOMS: atom_id res chain seq x y z
N MET A 1 -4.33 1.33 10.24
CA MET A 1 -3.91 0.58 9.02
C MET A 1 -5.01 -0.35 8.49
N PRO A 2 -5.61 -1.30 9.22
CA PRO A 2 -6.58 -2.27 8.68
C PRO A 2 -7.83 -1.68 8.03
N VAL A 3 -8.42 -0.62 8.60
CA VAL A 3 -9.60 0.05 8.00
C VAL A 3 -9.31 0.49 6.56
N ASN A 4 -8.12 1.05 6.29
CA ASN A 4 -7.73 1.44 4.93
C ASN A 4 -7.61 0.23 3.99
N VAL A 5 -7.17 -0.92 4.49
CA VAL A 5 -7.11 -2.16 3.70
C VAL A 5 -8.51 -2.65 3.34
N LEU A 6 -9.47 -2.54 4.28
CA LEU A 6 -10.88 -2.85 3.98
C LEU A 6 -11.47 -1.90 2.94
N LEU A 7 -11.16 -0.60 3.02
CA LEU A 7 -11.57 0.39 2.01
C LEU A 7 -10.98 0.06 0.63
N ILE A 8 -9.68 -0.21 0.54
CA ILE A 8 -9.02 -0.62 -0.70
C ILE A 8 -9.72 -1.85 -1.29
N ARG A 9 -9.97 -2.87 -0.47
CA ARG A 9 -10.65 -4.10 -0.91
C ARG A 9 -12.08 -3.82 -1.38
N GLY A 10 -12.82 -2.98 -0.67
CA GLY A 10 -14.16 -2.55 -1.06
C GLY A 10 -14.16 -1.84 -2.42
N LEU A 11 -13.27 -0.88 -2.62
CA LEU A 11 -13.11 -0.16 -3.88
C LEU A 11 -12.75 -1.09 -5.05
N LEU A 12 -11.84 -2.05 -4.84
CA LEU A 12 -11.48 -3.02 -5.87
C LEU A 12 -12.64 -3.97 -6.22
N ASN A 13 -13.46 -4.37 -5.24
CA ASN A 13 -14.67 -5.15 -5.49
C ASN A 13 -15.71 -4.36 -6.29
N LEU A 14 -15.92 -3.10 -5.94
CA LEU A 14 -16.84 -2.22 -6.67
C LEU A 14 -16.32 -1.90 -8.08
N TYR A 15 -14.99 -1.78 -8.24
CA TYR A 15 -14.37 -1.61 -9.55
C TYR A 15 -14.65 -2.81 -10.48
N GLN A 16 -14.58 -4.05 -9.97
CA GLN A 16 -14.95 -5.24 -10.77
C GLN A 16 -16.41 -5.20 -11.25
N PHE A 17 -17.29 -4.54 -10.49
CA PHE A 17 -18.70 -4.42 -10.86
C PHE A 17 -18.96 -3.26 -11.84
N TYR A 18 -18.40 -2.08 -11.57
CA TYR A 18 -18.68 -0.86 -12.33
C TYR A 18 -17.73 -0.61 -13.51
N GLY A 19 -16.54 -1.22 -13.52
CA GLY A 19 -15.54 -1.05 -14.57
C GLY A 19 -14.96 0.35 -14.65
N ASP A 20 -14.44 0.70 -15.83
CA ASP A 20 -13.77 1.97 -16.12
C ASP A 20 -14.72 3.16 -16.35
N GLU A 21 -15.99 2.88 -16.62
CA GLU A 21 -16.99 3.91 -16.91
C GLU A 21 -17.36 4.72 -15.64
N PHE A 22 -17.34 4.07 -14.49
CA PHE A 22 -17.66 4.73 -13.24
C PHE A 22 -16.43 5.40 -12.63
N LYS A 23 -16.48 6.74 -12.57
CA LYS A 23 -15.39 7.56 -12.01
C LYS A 23 -15.91 8.49 -10.93
N VAL A 24 -15.08 8.76 -9.95
CA VAL A 24 -15.35 9.69 -8.85
C VAL A 24 -14.27 10.76 -8.81
N GLU A 25 -14.61 11.94 -8.33
CA GLU A 25 -13.62 13.00 -8.12
C GLU A 25 -12.70 12.63 -6.97
N CYS A 26 -11.39 12.61 -7.21
CA CYS A 26 -10.41 12.24 -6.20
C CYS A 26 -9.09 13.03 -6.36
N PRO A 27 -8.68 13.80 -5.33
CA PRO A 27 -9.45 14.16 -4.12
C PRO A 27 -10.68 15.02 -4.44
N THR A 28 -11.65 15.06 -3.55
CA THR A 28 -12.84 15.91 -3.69
C THR A 28 -12.43 17.38 -3.88
N GLY A 29 -13.04 18.06 -4.84
CA GLY A 29 -12.75 19.46 -5.17
C GLY A 29 -11.50 19.65 -6.05
N SER A 30 -10.88 18.57 -6.55
CA SER A 30 -9.67 18.64 -7.39
C SER A 30 -9.95 18.80 -8.88
N GLY A 31 -11.17 18.52 -9.34
CA GLY A 31 -11.53 18.41 -10.75
C GLY A 31 -10.98 17.16 -11.44
N LYS A 32 -10.29 16.27 -10.71
CA LYS A 32 -9.72 15.02 -11.25
C LYS A 32 -10.65 13.85 -11.01
N TYR A 33 -11.03 13.17 -12.06
CA TYR A 33 -11.90 12.00 -11.99
C TYR A 33 -11.08 10.73 -12.17
N MET A 34 -11.23 9.79 -11.24
CA MET A 34 -10.51 8.52 -11.17
C MET A 34 -11.48 7.35 -11.12
N THR A 35 -11.12 6.23 -11.75
CA THR A 35 -11.79 4.95 -11.53
C THR A 35 -11.62 4.49 -10.08
N LEU A 36 -12.46 3.57 -9.61
CA LEU A 36 -12.34 3.06 -8.25
C LEU A 36 -11.04 2.29 -8.03
N TYR A 37 -10.45 1.68 -9.09
CA TYR A 37 -9.11 1.10 -9.04
C TYR A 37 -8.04 2.16 -8.79
N GLU A 38 -8.10 3.28 -9.50
CA GLU A 38 -7.14 4.38 -9.35
C GLU A 38 -7.24 5.02 -7.95
N VAL A 39 -8.45 5.17 -7.41
CA VAL A 39 -8.66 5.63 -6.03
C VAL A 39 -8.03 4.65 -5.03
N ALA A 40 -8.28 3.34 -5.19
CA ALA A 40 -7.67 2.32 -4.33
C ALA A 40 -6.14 2.35 -4.41
N LYS A 41 -5.58 2.52 -5.60
CA LYS A 41 -4.14 2.64 -5.85
C LYS A 41 -3.56 3.90 -5.19
N GLU A 42 -4.25 5.03 -5.25
CA GLU A 42 -3.81 6.28 -4.60
C GLU A 42 -3.81 6.14 -3.07
N ILE A 43 -4.83 5.53 -2.47
CA ILE A 43 -4.83 5.21 -1.02
C ILE A 43 -3.63 4.33 -0.69
N SER A 44 -3.40 3.26 -1.46
CA SER A 44 -2.24 2.36 -1.29
C SER A 44 -0.91 3.12 -1.37
N ARG A 45 -0.75 3.99 -2.34
CA ARG A 45 0.44 4.82 -2.51
C ARG A 45 0.72 5.69 -1.28
N ARG A 46 -0.31 6.35 -0.74
CA ARG A 46 -0.20 7.17 0.48
C ARG A 46 0.19 6.34 1.69
N LEU A 47 -0.42 5.18 1.87
CA LEU A 47 -0.07 4.27 2.97
C LEU A 47 1.37 3.76 2.84
N SER A 48 1.77 3.38 1.63
CA SER A 48 3.12 2.87 1.36
C SER A 48 4.19 3.93 1.58
N SER A 49 3.91 5.20 1.24
CA SER A 49 4.85 6.30 1.41
C SER A 49 5.30 6.53 2.86
N ILE A 50 4.49 6.11 3.85
CA ILE A 50 4.86 6.15 5.27
C ILE A 50 6.13 5.33 5.54
N PHE A 51 6.33 4.23 4.81
CA PHE A 51 7.41 3.26 5.00
C PHE A 51 8.59 3.46 4.04
N LEU A 52 8.37 4.17 2.95
CA LEU A 52 9.39 4.40 1.93
C LEU A 52 10.26 5.62 2.26
N ARG A 53 11.46 5.67 1.69
CA ARG A 53 12.32 6.85 1.80
C ARG A 53 11.78 7.96 0.91
N ASP A 54 11.71 9.15 1.46
CA ASP A 54 11.39 10.37 0.72
C ASP A 54 12.59 10.88 -0.10
N ALA A 55 12.43 12.03 -0.76
CA ALA A 55 13.48 12.67 -1.55
C ALA A 55 14.75 13.05 -0.73
N HIS A 56 14.63 13.14 0.60
CA HIS A 56 15.72 13.42 1.54
C HIS A 56 16.30 12.14 2.17
N GLY A 57 15.89 10.97 1.69
CA GLY A 57 16.31 9.66 2.22
C GLY A 57 15.69 9.31 3.58
N LYS A 58 14.70 10.07 4.06
CA LYS A 58 14.03 9.85 5.34
C LYS A 58 12.75 9.02 5.19
N ARG A 59 12.44 8.22 6.22
CA ARG A 59 11.17 7.48 6.29
C ARG A 59 10.20 8.17 7.24
N PRO A 60 9.01 8.58 6.79
CA PRO A 60 8.00 9.21 7.65
C PRO A 60 7.70 8.42 8.92
N ILE A 61 7.66 7.09 8.84
CA ILE A 61 7.38 6.19 9.97
C ILE A 61 8.29 6.43 11.19
N TYR A 62 9.51 6.87 10.98
CA TYR A 62 10.47 7.12 12.07
C TYR A 62 10.34 8.51 12.70
N GLY A 63 9.53 9.39 12.09
CA GLY A 63 9.36 10.76 12.58
C GLY A 63 10.70 11.46 12.78
N GLY A 64 10.86 12.12 13.93
CA GLY A 64 12.11 12.82 14.32
C GLY A 64 13.19 11.95 14.98
N THR A 65 13.01 10.63 15.04
CA THR A 65 13.96 9.73 15.75
C THR A 65 15.22 9.51 14.94
N LYS A 66 16.28 10.24 15.23
CA LYS A 66 17.57 10.18 14.50
C LYS A 66 18.13 8.76 14.45
N LYS A 67 18.04 7.99 15.53
CA LYS A 67 18.52 6.61 15.56
C LYS A 67 17.94 5.76 14.42
N PHE A 68 16.64 5.82 14.19
CA PHE A 68 15.99 5.05 13.13
C PHE A 68 16.15 5.67 11.75
N GLN A 69 16.46 6.97 11.67
CA GLN A 69 16.68 7.63 10.38
C GLN A 69 18.10 7.42 9.86
N ASP A 70 19.11 7.52 10.74
CA ASP A 70 20.49 7.76 10.34
C ASP A 70 21.45 6.63 10.74
N ASP A 71 21.19 5.90 11.83
CA ASP A 71 22.08 4.86 12.33
C ASP A 71 22.14 3.66 11.36
N PRO A 72 23.34 3.26 10.89
CA PRO A 72 23.52 2.19 9.91
C PRO A 72 22.97 0.83 10.38
N HIS A 73 22.92 0.60 11.68
CA HIS A 73 22.39 -0.66 12.24
C HIS A 73 20.87 -0.67 12.39
N TRP A 74 20.21 0.52 12.39
CA TRP A 74 18.77 0.63 12.67
C TRP A 74 17.93 1.13 11.49
N LYS A 75 18.50 1.92 10.59
CA LYS A 75 17.76 2.64 9.52
C LYS A 75 16.99 1.74 8.56
N ASP A 76 17.33 0.46 8.46
CA ASP A 76 16.70 -0.49 7.56
C ASP A 76 15.81 -1.52 8.27
N TYR A 77 15.72 -1.46 9.60
CA TYR A 77 14.78 -2.25 10.39
C TYR A 77 13.45 -1.51 10.52
N ILE A 78 12.54 -1.79 9.59
CA ILE A 78 11.22 -1.15 9.56
C ILE A 78 10.35 -1.71 10.69
N LEU A 79 9.86 -0.82 11.56
CA LEU A 79 8.95 -1.14 12.64
C LEU A 79 7.49 -1.01 12.16
N PHE A 80 6.61 -1.88 12.66
CA PHE A 80 5.18 -1.86 12.36
C PHE A 80 4.41 -1.26 13.52
N TYR A 81 4.30 0.05 13.53
CA TYR A 81 3.59 0.78 14.58
C TYR A 81 2.08 0.57 14.53
N GLU A 82 1.43 0.74 15.67
CA GLU A 82 0.00 0.53 15.84
C GLU A 82 -0.84 1.54 15.04
N TYR A 83 -0.46 2.82 15.11
CA TYR A 83 -1.10 3.92 14.36
C TYR A 83 -0.08 4.98 13.97
N PHE A 84 -0.53 6.01 13.24
CA PHE A 84 0.36 6.97 12.61
C PHE A 84 -0.16 8.39 12.80
N HIS A 85 0.76 9.33 12.97
CA HIS A 85 0.44 10.74 13.04
C HIS A 85 -0.15 11.21 11.70
N GLY A 86 -1.32 11.90 11.74
CA GLY A 86 -2.06 12.25 10.54
C GLY A 86 -1.32 13.19 9.60
N ASP A 87 -0.50 14.12 10.13
CA ASP A 87 0.16 15.15 9.33
C ASP A 87 1.49 14.70 8.74
N ASN A 88 2.27 13.88 9.46
CA ASN A 88 3.65 13.55 9.07
C ASN A 88 3.94 12.06 8.94
N GLY A 89 2.98 11.18 9.24
CA GLY A 89 3.13 9.74 9.11
C GLY A 89 4.01 9.05 10.16
N ALA A 90 4.45 9.77 11.20
CA ALA A 90 5.25 9.19 12.27
C ALA A 90 4.51 8.05 12.98
N GLY A 91 5.20 6.94 13.21
CA GLY A 91 4.65 5.79 13.91
C GLY A 91 4.45 6.06 15.39
N LEU A 92 3.33 5.63 15.93
CA LEU A 92 2.89 5.84 17.31
C LEU A 92 2.34 4.53 17.88
N GLY A 93 2.34 4.44 19.22
CA GLY A 93 1.88 3.25 19.93
C GLY A 93 2.88 2.10 19.89
N ALA A 94 2.38 0.87 19.97
CA ALA A 94 3.22 -0.33 19.97
C ALA A 94 3.89 -0.54 18.60
N SER A 95 5.17 -0.92 18.58
CA SER A 95 6.02 -0.94 17.39
C SER A 95 6.11 -2.29 16.66
N HIS A 96 5.44 -3.32 17.16
CA HIS A 96 5.49 -4.68 16.61
C HIS A 96 4.11 -5.23 16.21
N GLN A 97 3.31 -4.41 15.56
CA GLN A 97 1.98 -4.79 15.08
C GLN A 97 2.07 -5.49 13.71
N THR A 98 2.70 -6.66 13.67
CA THR A 98 3.03 -7.39 12.44
C THR A 98 1.81 -7.88 11.65
N GLY A 99 0.70 -8.20 12.31
CA GLY A 99 -0.57 -8.49 11.65
C GLY A 99 -1.35 -7.23 11.27
N TRP A 100 -1.44 -6.30 12.22
CA TRP A 100 -2.24 -5.07 12.11
C TRP A 100 -1.66 -4.07 11.07
N THR A 101 -0.38 -3.82 11.12
CA THR A 101 0.31 -2.86 10.25
C THR A 101 1.16 -3.54 9.19
N GLY A 102 1.73 -4.71 9.48
CA GLY A 102 2.51 -5.49 8.52
C GLY A 102 1.75 -5.92 7.27
N VAL A 103 0.41 -5.87 7.30
CA VAL A 103 -0.46 -6.03 6.11
C VAL A 103 -0.11 -5.07 4.97
N ILE A 104 0.59 -3.95 5.25
CA ILE A 104 1.07 -3.01 4.23
C ILE A 104 1.94 -3.69 3.17
N ALA A 105 2.74 -4.69 3.55
CA ALA A 105 3.54 -5.45 2.61
C ALA A 105 2.67 -6.15 1.55
N ARG A 106 1.49 -6.65 1.96
CA ARG A 106 0.51 -7.23 1.04
C ARG A 106 -0.12 -6.19 0.12
N VAL A 107 -0.38 -5.00 0.62
CA VAL A 107 -0.94 -3.90 -0.19
C VAL A 107 0.07 -3.45 -1.25
N VAL A 108 1.34 -3.29 -0.87
CA VAL A 108 2.43 -2.95 -1.81
C VAL A 108 2.56 -4.01 -2.91
N ASP A 109 2.61 -5.30 -2.54
CA ASP A 109 2.71 -6.42 -3.47
C ASP A 109 1.51 -6.48 -4.44
N LEU A 110 0.31 -6.21 -3.94
CA LEU A 110 -0.92 -6.22 -4.72
C LEU A 110 -0.87 -5.24 -5.91
N PHE A 111 -0.50 -4.00 -5.66
CA PHE A 111 -0.44 -2.97 -6.70
C PHE A 111 0.85 -2.96 -7.53
N ALA A 112 1.90 -3.63 -7.06
CA ALA A 112 3.11 -3.87 -7.85
C ALA A 112 2.90 -4.94 -8.92
N ARG A 113 2.02 -5.91 -8.69
CA ARG A 113 1.81 -7.07 -9.57
C ARG A 113 0.47 -7.07 -10.31
N GLY A 114 -0.55 -6.43 -9.75
CA GLY A 114 -1.90 -6.36 -10.32
C GLY A 114 -2.14 -5.08 -11.10
N SER A 115 -2.74 -5.20 -12.28
CA SER A 115 -3.20 -4.07 -13.08
C SER A 115 -4.73 -3.93 -13.04
N ALA A 116 -5.24 -2.78 -13.47
CA ALA A 116 -6.68 -2.55 -13.63
C ALA A 116 -7.32 -3.60 -14.57
N ALA A 117 -6.67 -3.89 -15.70
CA ALA A 117 -7.15 -4.89 -16.66
C ALA A 117 -7.26 -6.29 -16.04
N ASP A 118 -6.33 -6.66 -15.16
CA ASP A 118 -6.38 -7.96 -14.46
C ASP A 118 -7.61 -8.06 -13.57
N TRP A 119 -7.97 -6.97 -12.89
CA TRP A 119 -9.14 -6.93 -12.03
C TRP A 119 -10.46 -7.05 -12.79
N LEU A 120 -10.51 -6.61 -14.05
CA LEU A 120 -11.70 -6.71 -14.91
C LEU A 120 -11.78 -8.06 -15.61
N SER A 121 -10.64 -8.66 -15.99
CA SER A 121 -10.59 -9.85 -16.83
C SER A 121 -10.51 -11.18 -16.08
N MET A 122 -10.09 -11.15 -14.80
CA MET A 122 -9.85 -12.36 -14.00
C MET A 122 -10.79 -12.45 -12.80
N SER A 123 -11.18 -13.66 -12.44
CA SER A 123 -11.77 -13.93 -11.15
C SER A 123 -10.74 -13.68 -10.02
N LYS A 124 -11.23 -13.47 -8.79
CA LYS A 124 -10.35 -13.27 -7.62
C LYS A 124 -9.41 -14.46 -7.39
N ALA A 125 -9.85 -15.67 -7.68
CA ALA A 125 -9.04 -16.89 -7.53
C ALA A 125 -7.92 -16.94 -8.58
N GLU A 126 -8.22 -16.64 -9.83
CA GLU A 126 -7.23 -16.60 -10.92
C GLU A 126 -6.19 -15.51 -10.69
N LEU A 127 -6.62 -14.31 -10.29
CA LEU A 127 -5.71 -13.21 -9.97
C LEU A 127 -4.77 -13.58 -8.81
N ALA A 128 -5.30 -14.17 -7.73
CA ALA A 128 -4.50 -14.61 -6.59
C ALA A 128 -3.51 -15.72 -6.98
N ALA A 129 -3.92 -16.67 -7.80
CA ALA A 129 -3.06 -17.74 -8.29
C ALA A 129 -1.93 -17.19 -9.18
N ARG A 130 -2.22 -16.25 -10.08
CA ARG A 130 -1.21 -15.59 -10.92
C ARG A 130 -0.19 -14.84 -10.07
N MET A 131 -0.65 -13.99 -9.15
CA MET A 131 0.24 -13.22 -8.28
C MET A 131 1.14 -14.11 -7.42
N THR A 132 0.67 -15.29 -7.03
CA THR A 132 1.47 -16.28 -6.29
C THR A 132 2.54 -16.88 -7.18
N ARG A 133 2.24 -17.26 -8.42
CA ARG A 133 3.23 -17.76 -9.39
C ARG A 133 4.32 -16.72 -9.66
N ASP A 134 3.93 -15.49 -9.99
CA ASP A 134 4.86 -14.39 -10.28
C ASP A 134 5.82 -14.12 -9.11
N ARG A 135 5.32 -14.26 -7.87
CA ARG A 135 6.15 -14.13 -6.66
C ARG A 135 7.20 -15.23 -6.58
N VAL A 136 6.79 -16.49 -6.79
CA VAL A 136 7.70 -17.66 -6.73
C VAL A 136 8.76 -17.56 -7.83
N GLU A 137 8.38 -17.18 -9.04
CA GLU A 137 9.33 -16.98 -10.15
C GLU A 137 10.31 -15.83 -9.88
N GLY A 138 9.81 -14.72 -9.31
CA GLY A 138 10.66 -13.60 -8.91
C GLY A 138 11.71 -13.98 -7.88
N LEU A 139 11.34 -14.79 -6.89
CA LEU A 139 12.28 -15.30 -5.88
C LEU A 139 13.35 -16.21 -6.48
N LYS A 140 13.00 -17.06 -7.45
CA LYS A 140 13.96 -17.95 -8.14
C LYS A 140 15.00 -17.18 -8.99
N LYS A 141 14.67 -15.98 -9.45
CA LYS A 141 15.58 -15.12 -10.25
C LYS A 141 16.48 -14.25 -9.39
N ALA A 142 16.17 -14.08 -8.11
CA ALA A 142 16.88 -13.21 -7.18
C ALA A 142 17.90 -13.95 -6.29
N GLY A 143 17.90 -15.28 -6.29
CA GLY A 143 18.87 -16.15 -5.60
C GLY A 143 19.81 -16.81 -6.57
#